data_7e5cb895e2c4f3fb20e1b9c881b9acfb
#
_entry.id   7e5cb895e2c4f3fb20e1b9c881b9acfb
#
_cell.length_a   1.000
_cell.length_b   1.000
_cell.length_c   1.000
_cell.angle_alpha   90.00
_cell.angle_beta   90.00
_cell.angle_gamma   90.00
#
_symmetry.space_group_name_H-M   'P 1'
#
loop_
_entity.id
_entity.type
_entity.pdbx_description
1 polymer ?
#
loop_
_entity_poly.entity_id
_entity_poly.type
_entity_poly.pdbx_seq_one_letter_code
_entity_poly.pdbx_strand_id
1 'polypeptide(L)'
;MLDRIIAHKATEVANAKNILPLSEIETQARAATAPRGFIKSIQKFHAEGKPALIAEIKKASPSKGLIRPDFDPAHLADAYESGGAACISVLTDIAFFQGHPQYLKEVRTASTLPVLRKDFMIDTYQVVEARAWGADCILVIMAAIDDVVAQSITNMARKWGMDVLIEVHNRQELERALKLNSVLIGINNRNLQTFDITLETTEGLAPLIPKDRIIISESGITTHDDLVRLSKIGANTFLVGECLMRKENVEQATRVLLGQEQAPDFFPEVNGGDAGKKPEQQAAPKTEQGLADHSDAQSIDENKFNEELKQTSNLAGADSVSASDNANIKIQDVQLLGDDFESAIEELGALINSGADETSKPATDVPHSETKQAVSSVQEQRGAQEVPVVKDDMPAKLSHVNASGAAHMVDISEKGVTQRVATAEGFVAMQPETLAQIQQNAMKKGDVLATARIAGIMACKKTSDLIPLCHPLPVTGVEVDFTPVTEPQTGILVKATVKVDGKTGVEMEALTAVSVSCLTIYDMAKAIDKGMSFSGVRLLEKTGGKSGTYRATDAAE
;
A
#
# COMPACT_ATOMS: atom_id res chain seq x y z
N MET A 1 -3.50 -5.18 -9.10
CA MET A 1 -2.78 -4.06 -8.44
C MET A 1 -2.21 -3.10 -9.47
N LEU A 2 -1.43 -3.59 -10.45
CA LEU A 2 -0.82 -2.76 -11.50
C LEU A 2 -1.85 -1.89 -12.21
N ASP A 3 -2.97 -2.45 -12.67
CA ASP A 3 -4.03 -1.70 -13.37
C ASP A 3 -4.58 -0.53 -12.57
N ARG A 4 -4.71 -0.69 -11.23
CA ARG A 4 -5.13 0.41 -10.35
C ARG A 4 -4.08 1.52 -10.27
N ILE A 5 -2.80 1.15 -10.24
CA ILE A 5 -1.69 2.12 -10.23
C ILE A 5 -1.70 2.89 -11.55
N ILE A 6 -1.83 2.20 -12.68
CA ILE A 6 -1.84 2.82 -14.01
C ILE A 6 -3.05 3.75 -14.19
N ALA A 7 -4.25 3.32 -13.78
CA ALA A 7 -5.45 4.17 -13.83
C ALA A 7 -5.29 5.46 -12.99
N HIS A 8 -4.73 5.33 -11.77
CA HIS A 8 -4.44 6.50 -10.93
C HIS A 8 -3.38 7.40 -11.58
N LYS A 9 -2.30 6.82 -12.12
CA LYS A 9 -1.23 7.55 -12.78
C LYS A 9 -1.72 8.32 -14.02
N ALA A 10 -2.68 7.77 -14.76
CA ALA A 10 -3.30 8.48 -15.89
C ALA A 10 -3.99 9.78 -15.43
N THR A 11 -4.71 9.74 -14.31
CA THR A 11 -5.34 10.92 -13.71
C THR A 11 -4.28 11.91 -13.19
N GLU A 12 -3.24 11.41 -12.52
CA GLU A 12 -2.12 12.24 -12.02
C GLU A 12 -1.43 12.99 -13.16
N VAL A 13 -1.11 12.30 -14.27
CA VAL A 13 -0.46 12.90 -15.44
C VAL A 13 -1.38 13.92 -16.13
N ALA A 14 -2.69 13.64 -16.24
CA ALA A 14 -3.64 14.59 -16.80
C ALA A 14 -3.69 15.87 -15.96
N ASN A 15 -3.75 15.75 -14.65
CA ASN A 15 -3.72 16.89 -13.73
C ASN A 15 -2.40 17.66 -13.81
N ALA A 16 -1.26 16.96 -13.86
CA ALA A 16 0.05 17.57 -13.99
C ALA A 16 0.17 18.42 -15.26
N LYS A 17 -0.34 17.93 -16.39
CA LYS A 17 -0.37 18.66 -17.68
C LYS A 17 -1.25 19.92 -17.62
N ASN A 18 -2.32 19.90 -16.85
CA ASN A 18 -3.20 21.06 -16.64
C ASN A 18 -2.55 22.11 -15.73
N ILE A 19 -1.83 21.68 -14.69
CA ILE A 19 -1.15 22.57 -13.73
C ILE A 19 0.10 23.21 -14.35
N LEU A 20 0.90 22.42 -15.06
CA LEU A 20 2.15 22.84 -15.66
C LEU A 20 2.22 22.38 -17.13
N PRO A 21 1.90 23.26 -18.09
CA PRO A 21 1.91 22.93 -19.52
C PRO A 21 3.29 22.43 -20.00
N LEU A 22 3.30 21.60 -21.07
CA LEU A 22 4.51 20.99 -21.60
C LEU A 22 5.61 22.02 -21.93
N SER A 23 5.26 23.18 -22.46
CA SER A 23 6.20 24.26 -22.79
C SER A 23 6.94 24.81 -21.57
N GLU A 24 6.24 24.88 -20.44
CA GLU A 24 6.81 25.38 -19.19
C GLU A 24 7.72 24.37 -18.54
N ILE A 25 7.31 23.09 -18.48
CA ILE A 25 8.15 22.04 -17.91
C ILE A 25 9.37 21.73 -18.81
N GLU A 26 9.27 21.91 -20.13
CA GLU A 26 10.44 21.86 -21.02
C GLU A 26 11.46 22.96 -20.71
N THR A 27 10.99 24.16 -20.33
CA THR A 27 11.88 25.23 -19.90
C THR A 27 12.64 24.87 -18.62
N GLN A 28 11.95 24.29 -17.64
CA GLN A 28 12.58 23.79 -16.41
C GLN A 28 13.55 22.65 -16.72
N ALA A 29 13.19 21.72 -17.59
CA ALA A 29 14.05 20.60 -18.00
C ALA A 29 15.33 21.07 -18.68
N ARG A 30 15.28 22.15 -19.49
CA ARG A 30 16.47 22.77 -20.12
C ARG A 30 17.35 23.48 -19.10
N ALA A 31 16.78 24.07 -18.07
CA ALA A 31 17.52 24.76 -17.00
C ALA A 31 18.18 23.78 -16.02
N ALA A 32 17.69 22.55 -15.92
CA ALA A 32 18.24 21.54 -15.03
C ALA A 32 19.67 21.14 -15.42
N THR A 33 20.52 20.80 -14.43
CA THR A 33 21.90 20.35 -14.65
C THR A 33 21.95 19.10 -15.56
N ALA A 34 22.97 18.98 -16.41
CA ALA A 34 23.08 17.83 -17.33
C ALA A 34 23.03 16.48 -16.61
N PRO A 35 22.49 15.43 -17.26
CA PRO A 35 22.51 14.08 -16.71
C PRO A 35 23.93 13.60 -16.41
N ARG A 36 24.11 12.90 -15.28
CA ARG A 36 25.39 12.41 -14.77
C ARG A 36 25.89 11.15 -15.46
N GLY A 37 25.04 10.49 -16.26
CA GLY A 37 25.38 9.28 -17.00
C GLY A 37 25.25 8.02 -16.16
N PHE A 38 24.03 7.51 -16.08
CA PHE A 38 23.65 6.33 -15.27
C PHE A 38 24.37 5.06 -15.76
N ILE A 39 24.33 4.81 -17.08
CA ILE A 39 25.04 3.68 -17.71
C ILE A 39 26.55 3.80 -17.49
N LYS A 40 27.12 5.00 -17.61
CA LYS A 40 28.57 5.20 -17.44
C LYS A 40 29.04 4.85 -16.04
N SER A 41 28.25 5.19 -15.03
CA SER A 41 28.56 4.83 -13.64
C SER A 41 28.57 3.31 -13.45
N ILE A 42 27.59 2.59 -13.94
CA ILE A 42 27.53 1.11 -13.89
C ILE A 42 28.73 0.50 -14.62
N GLN A 43 29.02 0.96 -15.83
CA GLN A 43 30.15 0.46 -16.62
C GLN A 43 31.50 0.66 -15.95
N LYS A 44 31.68 1.73 -15.18
CA LYS A 44 32.89 1.97 -14.38
C LYS A 44 33.13 0.84 -13.37
N PHE A 45 32.10 0.45 -12.63
CA PHE A 45 32.19 -0.66 -11.67
C PHE A 45 32.50 -1.99 -12.38
N HIS A 46 31.85 -2.27 -13.52
CA HIS A 46 32.10 -3.48 -14.29
C HIS A 46 33.54 -3.51 -14.83
N ALA A 47 34.09 -2.38 -15.28
CA ALA A 47 35.48 -2.29 -15.75
C ALA A 47 36.50 -2.56 -14.62
N GLU A 48 36.11 -2.28 -13.38
CA GLU A 48 36.90 -2.59 -12.17
C GLU A 48 36.69 -4.04 -11.69
N GLY A 49 35.87 -4.85 -12.38
CA GLY A 49 35.53 -6.21 -11.97
C GLY A 49 34.61 -6.29 -10.75
N LYS A 50 33.92 -5.19 -10.41
CA LYS A 50 33.05 -5.08 -9.25
C LYS A 50 31.56 -5.15 -9.66
N PRO A 51 30.68 -5.70 -8.81
CA PRO A 51 29.26 -5.56 -9.00
C PRO A 51 28.82 -4.11 -8.87
N ALA A 52 27.86 -3.68 -9.66
CA ALA A 52 27.25 -2.35 -9.58
C ALA A 52 25.96 -2.41 -8.79
N LEU A 53 25.83 -1.61 -7.75
CA LEU A 53 24.61 -1.50 -6.95
C LEU A 53 23.82 -0.23 -7.31
N ILE A 54 22.56 -0.39 -7.67
CA ILE A 54 21.56 0.66 -7.74
C ILE A 54 20.80 0.60 -6.40
N ALA A 55 21.13 1.50 -5.48
CA ALA A 55 20.55 1.51 -4.14
C ALA A 55 19.21 2.26 -4.15
N GLU A 56 18.12 1.60 -3.72
CA GLU A 56 16.77 2.16 -3.80
C GLU A 56 16.36 2.86 -2.51
N ILE A 57 15.95 4.13 -2.62
CA ILE A 57 15.35 4.93 -1.56
C ILE A 57 13.82 4.82 -1.67
N LYS A 58 13.21 4.08 -0.73
CA LYS A 58 11.79 3.74 -0.72
C LYS A 58 11.21 3.79 0.69
N LYS A 59 10.26 4.72 0.93
CA LYS A 59 9.61 4.90 2.22
C LYS A 59 8.63 3.78 2.55
N ALA A 60 7.81 3.42 1.59
CA ALA A 60 6.76 2.40 1.72
C ALA A 60 6.56 1.62 0.42
N SER A 61 5.84 0.51 0.47
CA SER A 61 5.36 -0.22 -0.71
C SER A 61 4.01 -0.87 -0.46
N PRO A 62 3.20 -1.15 -1.51
CA PRO A 62 1.89 -1.80 -1.36
C PRO A 62 1.96 -3.18 -0.67
N SER A 63 3.06 -3.92 -0.87
CA SER A 63 3.22 -5.29 -0.35
C SER A 63 3.81 -5.36 1.06
N LYS A 64 4.46 -4.29 1.55
CA LYS A 64 5.20 -4.28 2.83
C LYS A 64 4.80 -3.13 3.76
N GLY A 65 3.90 -2.25 3.33
CA GLY A 65 3.54 -1.05 4.09
C GLY A 65 4.72 -0.10 4.26
N LEU A 66 4.79 0.58 5.41
CA LEU A 66 5.88 1.46 5.78
C LEU A 66 7.16 0.65 6.02
N ILE A 67 8.24 0.98 5.29
CA ILE A 67 9.53 0.28 5.36
C ILE A 67 10.47 0.99 6.34
N ARG A 68 10.51 2.34 6.27
CA ARG A 68 11.38 3.16 7.13
C ARG A 68 10.62 4.35 7.70
N PRO A 69 10.40 4.40 9.03
CA PRO A 69 9.73 5.54 9.70
C PRO A 69 10.56 6.83 9.71
N ASP A 70 11.85 6.70 10.02
CA ASP A 70 12.88 7.76 10.05
C ASP A 70 13.44 8.02 8.65
N PHE A 71 12.57 8.41 7.71
CA PHE A 71 12.89 8.51 6.29
C PHE A 71 13.47 9.89 5.95
N ASP A 72 14.77 9.93 5.72
CA ASP A 72 15.53 11.11 5.25
C ASP A 72 16.23 10.76 3.93
N PRO A 73 15.72 11.20 2.77
CA PRO A 73 16.31 10.89 1.47
C PRO A 73 17.74 11.39 1.28
N ALA A 74 18.08 12.55 1.84
CA ALA A 74 19.41 13.14 1.70
C ALA A 74 20.46 12.34 2.50
N HIS A 75 20.16 12.01 3.74
CA HIS A 75 21.01 11.17 4.58
C HIS A 75 21.19 9.75 4.00
N LEU A 76 20.12 9.16 3.49
CA LEU A 76 20.17 7.85 2.84
C LEU A 76 21.02 7.85 1.57
N ALA A 77 20.98 8.93 0.79
CA ALA A 77 21.80 9.08 -0.42
C ALA A 77 23.29 9.15 -0.10
N ASP A 78 23.67 9.92 0.92
CA ASP A 78 25.04 10.01 1.42
C ASP A 78 25.55 8.65 1.95
N ALA A 79 24.73 7.96 2.74
CA ALA A 79 25.03 6.62 3.25
C ALA A 79 25.22 5.58 2.13
N TYR A 80 24.41 5.62 1.08
CA TYR A 80 24.57 4.75 -0.07
C TYR A 80 25.83 5.06 -0.89
N GLU A 81 26.13 6.33 -1.12
CA GLU A 81 27.36 6.76 -1.80
C GLU A 81 28.60 6.32 -1.01
N SER A 82 28.63 6.60 0.29
CA SER A 82 29.70 6.17 1.21
C SER A 82 29.81 4.65 1.32
N GLY A 83 28.70 3.93 1.22
CA GLY A 83 28.63 2.47 1.20
C GLY A 83 29.08 1.84 -0.13
N GLY A 84 29.36 2.62 -1.17
CA GLY A 84 29.90 2.16 -2.43
C GLY A 84 28.85 1.82 -3.49
N ALA A 85 27.64 2.38 -3.43
CA ALA A 85 26.65 2.26 -4.49
C ALA A 85 27.14 2.92 -5.79
N ALA A 86 26.72 2.39 -6.94
CA ALA A 86 27.03 2.95 -8.25
C ALA A 86 26.02 4.02 -8.68
N CYS A 87 24.74 3.84 -8.34
CA CYS A 87 23.62 4.70 -8.68
C CYS A 87 22.55 4.65 -7.56
N ILE A 88 21.64 5.62 -7.57
CA ILE A 88 20.51 5.65 -6.64
C ILE A 88 19.19 5.56 -7.42
N SER A 89 18.23 4.80 -6.91
CA SER A 89 16.85 4.74 -7.38
C SER A 89 15.94 5.43 -6.36
N VAL A 90 15.08 6.35 -6.80
CA VAL A 90 14.19 7.11 -5.91
C VAL A 90 12.74 6.93 -6.33
N LEU A 91 11.91 6.41 -5.40
CA LEU A 91 10.47 6.32 -5.60
C LEU A 91 9.85 7.72 -5.61
N THR A 92 9.14 8.05 -6.71
CA THR A 92 8.41 9.31 -6.84
C THR A 92 6.90 9.14 -6.85
N ASP A 93 6.38 7.91 -6.92
CA ASP A 93 4.94 7.62 -6.80
C ASP A 93 4.45 7.89 -5.37
N ILE A 94 3.50 8.84 -5.24
CA ILE A 94 2.98 9.30 -3.94
C ILE A 94 1.96 8.32 -3.38
N ALA A 95 0.99 7.93 -4.19
CA ALA A 95 -0.22 7.24 -3.74
C ALA A 95 0.04 5.82 -3.23
N PHE A 96 0.96 5.09 -3.83
CA PHE A 96 1.18 3.66 -3.53
C PHE A 96 2.49 3.38 -2.82
N PHE A 97 3.49 4.26 -2.98
CA PHE A 97 4.84 4.05 -2.41
C PHE A 97 5.25 5.12 -1.40
N GLN A 98 4.39 6.10 -1.12
CA GLN A 98 4.72 7.28 -0.29
C GLN A 98 6.01 7.95 -0.76
N GLY A 99 6.26 7.89 -2.08
CA GLY A 99 7.34 8.60 -2.76
C GLY A 99 6.99 10.08 -2.91
N HIS A 100 7.91 10.87 -3.39
CA HIS A 100 7.66 12.27 -3.70
C HIS A 100 8.70 12.82 -4.68
N PRO A 101 8.34 13.68 -5.65
CA PRO A 101 9.29 14.34 -6.56
C PRO A 101 10.41 15.08 -5.84
N GLN A 102 10.09 15.67 -4.69
CA GLN A 102 11.04 16.41 -3.88
C GLN A 102 12.19 15.51 -3.36
N TYR A 103 11.92 14.23 -3.05
CA TYR A 103 12.96 13.28 -2.62
C TYR A 103 14.05 13.10 -3.68
N LEU A 104 13.67 13.08 -4.97
CA LEU A 104 14.64 13.00 -6.06
C LEU A 104 15.56 14.23 -6.09
N LYS A 105 15.02 15.43 -5.88
CA LYS A 105 15.79 16.69 -5.83
C LYS A 105 16.74 16.72 -4.62
N GLU A 106 16.28 16.26 -3.47
CA GLU A 106 17.08 16.15 -2.24
C GLU A 106 18.26 15.19 -2.42
N VAL A 107 17.97 13.97 -2.94
CA VAL A 107 19.01 12.98 -3.27
C VAL A 107 20.02 13.53 -4.26
N ARG A 108 19.56 14.22 -5.30
CA ARG A 108 20.46 14.80 -6.30
C ARG A 108 21.37 15.90 -5.72
N THR A 109 20.91 16.61 -4.71
CA THR A 109 21.70 17.64 -4.02
C THR A 109 22.71 17.03 -3.05
N ALA A 110 22.30 15.98 -2.32
CA ALA A 110 23.12 15.35 -1.27
C ALA A 110 24.20 14.40 -1.81
N SER A 111 24.02 13.82 -3.00
CA SER A 111 24.91 12.80 -3.57
C SER A 111 25.39 13.18 -4.95
N THR A 112 26.57 12.68 -5.34
CA THR A 112 27.15 12.82 -6.69
C THR A 112 26.69 11.69 -7.63
N LEU A 113 26.09 10.64 -7.12
CA LEU A 113 25.65 9.48 -7.89
C LEU A 113 24.54 9.82 -8.89
N PRO A 114 24.48 9.13 -10.04
CA PRO A 114 23.36 9.25 -10.96
C PRO A 114 22.07 8.70 -10.34
N VAL A 115 20.93 9.36 -10.67
CA VAL A 115 19.63 9.09 -10.04
C VAL A 115 18.62 8.59 -11.05
N LEU A 116 18.00 7.44 -10.75
CA LEU A 116 16.85 6.87 -11.45
C LEU A 116 15.54 7.38 -10.81
N ARG A 117 14.64 7.97 -11.61
CA ARG A 117 13.24 8.16 -11.22
C ARG A 117 12.51 6.82 -11.30
N LYS A 118 12.22 6.22 -10.15
CA LYS A 118 11.44 4.98 -10.03
C LYS A 118 9.96 5.32 -9.91
N ASP A 119 9.24 5.21 -11.01
CA ASP A 119 7.83 5.58 -11.15
C ASP A 119 7.18 4.77 -12.28
N PHE A 120 5.85 4.85 -12.42
CA PHE A 120 5.10 4.23 -13.51
C PHE A 120 4.98 5.22 -14.67
N MET A 121 5.86 5.08 -15.66
CA MET A 121 5.88 5.92 -16.85
C MET A 121 4.86 5.45 -17.88
N ILE A 122 3.85 6.28 -18.18
CA ILE A 122 2.77 5.99 -19.15
C ILE A 122 2.66 7.07 -20.23
N ASP A 123 3.39 8.17 -20.09
CA ASP A 123 3.29 9.32 -20.98
C ASP A 123 4.65 10.03 -21.11
N THR A 124 4.93 10.57 -22.29
CA THR A 124 6.17 11.32 -22.57
C THR A 124 6.30 12.62 -21.77
N TYR A 125 5.21 13.18 -21.26
CA TYR A 125 5.22 14.32 -20.33
C TYR A 125 6.05 13.99 -19.07
N GLN A 126 5.86 12.80 -18.49
CA GLN A 126 6.61 12.37 -17.30
C GLN A 126 8.11 12.28 -17.55
N VAL A 127 8.54 12.05 -18.79
CA VAL A 127 9.96 12.05 -19.15
C VAL A 127 10.55 13.46 -19.03
N VAL A 128 9.84 14.46 -19.55
CA VAL A 128 10.26 15.87 -19.44
C VAL A 128 10.25 16.31 -17.98
N GLU A 129 9.24 15.90 -17.25
CA GLU A 129 9.10 16.12 -15.82
C GLU A 129 10.27 15.49 -15.02
N ALA A 130 10.63 14.24 -15.30
CA ALA A 130 11.79 13.57 -14.70
C ALA A 130 13.08 14.37 -14.94
N ARG A 131 13.25 14.86 -16.17
CA ARG A 131 14.41 15.70 -16.53
C ARG A 131 14.40 17.03 -15.78
N ALA A 132 13.26 17.68 -15.62
CA ALA A 132 13.11 18.93 -14.87
C ALA A 132 13.45 18.76 -13.36
N TRP A 133 13.14 17.59 -12.81
CA TRP A 133 13.51 17.25 -11.41
C TRP A 133 14.97 16.83 -11.28
N GLY A 134 15.67 16.63 -12.39
CA GLY A 134 17.09 16.28 -12.43
C GLY A 134 17.39 14.79 -12.48
N ALA A 135 16.46 13.94 -12.90
CA ALA A 135 16.74 12.52 -13.12
C ALA A 135 17.79 12.31 -14.21
N ASP A 136 18.59 11.26 -14.06
CA ASP A 136 19.62 10.80 -15.01
C ASP A 136 19.13 9.58 -15.80
N CYS A 137 18.18 8.84 -15.22
CA CYS A 137 17.56 7.65 -15.80
C CYS A 137 16.07 7.61 -15.44
N ILE A 138 15.27 6.98 -16.31
CA ILE A 138 13.86 6.67 -16.08
C ILE A 138 13.60 5.17 -16.15
N LEU A 139 12.45 4.74 -15.61
CA LEU A 139 11.97 3.37 -15.65
C LEU A 139 10.89 3.21 -16.72
N VAL A 140 10.99 2.14 -17.51
CA VAL A 140 9.93 1.67 -18.43
C VAL A 140 9.55 0.26 -18.03
N ILE A 141 8.33 0.04 -17.56
CA ILE A 141 7.81 -1.26 -17.12
C ILE A 141 7.01 -1.87 -18.27
N MET A 142 7.52 -2.94 -18.89
CA MET A 142 6.88 -3.57 -20.07
C MET A 142 5.51 -4.18 -19.76
N ALA A 143 5.25 -4.56 -18.53
CA ALA A 143 3.93 -5.03 -18.06
C ALA A 143 2.88 -3.92 -17.99
N ALA A 144 3.29 -2.64 -17.91
CA ALA A 144 2.41 -1.50 -17.66
C ALA A 144 1.92 -0.79 -18.93
N ILE A 145 2.62 -0.95 -20.06
CA ILE A 145 2.38 -0.17 -21.29
C ILE A 145 2.57 -1.02 -22.54
N ASP A 146 2.01 -0.58 -23.65
CA ASP A 146 2.21 -1.18 -24.95
C ASP A 146 3.55 -0.76 -25.61
N ASP A 147 3.88 -1.39 -26.74
CA ASP A 147 5.15 -1.17 -27.44
C ASP A 147 5.28 0.24 -28.02
N VAL A 148 4.15 0.87 -28.42
CA VAL A 148 4.14 2.21 -29.00
C VAL A 148 4.47 3.26 -27.94
N VAL A 149 3.85 3.14 -26.78
CA VAL A 149 4.09 4.01 -25.62
C VAL A 149 5.53 3.81 -25.10
N ALA A 150 5.97 2.56 -24.95
CA ALA A 150 7.33 2.23 -24.51
C ALA A 150 8.40 2.84 -25.44
N GLN A 151 8.20 2.73 -26.76
CA GLN A 151 9.10 3.32 -27.76
C GLN A 151 9.11 4.85 -27.69
N SER A 152 7.93 5.47 -27.51
CA SER A 152 7.79 6.93 -27.43
C SER A 152 8.49 7.49 -26.19
N ILE A 153 8.32 6.85 -25.03
CA ILE A 153 8.98 7.22 -23.77
C ILE A 153 10.50 7.05 -23.90
N THR A 154 10.96 5.92 -24.43
CA THR A 154 12.39 5.65 -24.63
C THR A 154 13.04 6.67 -25.58
N ASN A 155 12.38 7.01 -26.68
CA ASN A 155 12.88 8.03 -27.62
C ASN A 155 12.93 9.44 -26.97
N MET A 156 11.90 9.78 -26.18
CA MET A 156 11.85 11.06 -25.47
C MET A 156 12.98 11.15 -24.42
N ALA A 157 13.23 10.09 -23.65
CA ALA A 157 14.33 10.08 -22.67
C ALA A 157 15.69 10.31 -23.34
N ARG A 158 15.96 9.65 -24.45
CA ARG A 158 17.19 9.85 -25.24
C ARG A 158 17.32 11.26 -25.77
N LYS A 159 16.23 11.89 -26.25
CA LYS A 159 16.21 13.30 -26.68
C LYS A 159 16.66 14.24 -25.55
N TRP A 160 16.31 13.91 -24.31
CA TRP A 160 16.69 14.67 -23.12
C TRP A 160 18.03 14.21 -22.49
N GLY A 161 18.74 13.27 -23.11
CA GLY A 161 20.05 12.78 -22.67
C GLY A 161 20.01 11.88 -21.44
N MET A 162 18.82 11.35 -21.09
CA MET A 162 18.65 10.40 -19.98
C MET A 162 18.76 8.97 -20.46
N ASP A 163 19.27 8.12 -19.58
CA ASP A 163 19.29 6.67 -19.76
C ASP A 163 17.91 6.07 -19.44
N VAL A 164 17.64 4.84 -19.89
CA VAL A 164 16.36 4.15 -19.67
C VAL A 164 16.62 2.74 -19.14
N LEU A 165 16.04 2.42 -17.99
CA LEU A 165 15.95 1.07 -17.45
C LEU A 165 14.63 0.45 -17.92
N ILE A 166 14.69 -0.67 -18.66
CA ILE A 166 13.51 -1.39 -19.13
C ILE A 166 13.31 -2.62 -18.25
N GLU A 167 12.21 -2.61 -17.46
CA GLU A 167 11.87 -3.66 -16.52
C GLU A 167 10.97 -4.71 -17.18
N VAL A 168 11.33 -5.99 -16.98
CA VAL A 168 10.62 -7.17 -17.48
C VAL A 168 10.45 -8.22 -16.38
N HIS A 169 9.36 -9.03 -16.47
CA HIS A 169 9.03 -10.08 -15.51
C HIS A 169 8.99 -11.47 -16.13
N ASN A 170 8.93 -11.56 -17.45
CA ASN A 170 8.80 -12.81 -18.18
C ASN A 170 9.40 -12.71 -19.59
N ARG A 171 9.44 -13.85 -20.27
CA ARG A 171 10.02 -13.96 -21.61
C ARG A 171 9.30 -13.09 -22.65
N GLN A 172 7.99 -12.99 -22.60
CA GLN A 172 7.23 -12.20 -23.59
C GLN A 172 7.56 -10.71 -23.46
N GLU A 173 7.65 -10.21 -22.23
CA GLU A 173 8.06 -8.84 -21.95
C GLU A 173 9.51 -8.59 -22.39
N LEU A 174 10.41 -9.55 -22.15
CA LEU A 174 11.80 -9.47 -22.59
C LEU A 174 11.89 -9.38 -24.14
N GLU A 175 11.15 -10.20 -24.88
CA GLU A 175 11.13 -10.15 -26.35
C GLU A 175 10.64 -8.80 -26.90
N ARG A 176 9.71 -8.14 -26.19
CA ARG A 176 9.27 -6.76 -26.48
C ARG A 176 10.36 -5.74 -26.12
N ALA A 177 10.95 -5.86 -24.93
CA ALA A 177 12.00 -4.97 -24.43
C ALA A 177 13.24 -4.94 -25.32
N LEU A 178 13.65 -6.08 -25.87
CA LEU A 178 14.82 -6.19 -26.74
C LEU A 178 14.68 -5.45 -28.08
N LYS A 179 13.45 -5.10 -28.49
CA LYS A 179 13.19 -4.25 -29.65
C LYS A 179 13.44 -2.77 -29.38
N LEU A 180 13.45 -2.39 -28.10
CA LEU A 180 13.72 -1.03 -27.68
C LEU A 180 15.24 -0.75 -27.65
N ASN A 181 15.59 0.50 -27.97
CA ASN A 181 17.00 0.90 -27.99
C ASN A 181 17.43 1.37 -26.59
N SER A 182 17.57 0.42 -25.65
CA SER A 182 18.15 0.64 -24.32
C SER A 182 19.22 -0.40 -24.01
N VAL A 183 20.28 0.02 -23.33
CA VAL A 183 21.35 -0.87 -22.86
C VAL A 183 20.97 -1.59 -21.58
N LEU A 184 20.10 -0.99 -20.73
CA LEU A 184 19.73 -1.52 -19.42
C LEU A 184 18.46 -2.35 -19.51
N ILE A 185 18.56 -3.63 -19.14
CA ILE A 185 17.42 -4.55 -19.00
C ILE A 185 17.33 -4.99 -17.54
N GLY A 186 16.25 -4.59 -16.87
CA GLY A 186 15.91 -4.98 -15.51
C GLY A 186 15.04 -6.22 -15.49
N ILE A 187 15.43 -7.24 -14.75
CA ILE A 187 14.63 -8.42 -14.49
C ILE A 187 14.10 -8.33 -13.07
N ASN A 188 12.80 -8.10 -12.95
CA ASN A 188 12.15 -8.04 -11.65
C ASN A 188 11.74 -9.46 -11.21
N ASN A 189 12.36 -9.93 -10.14
CA ASN A 189 12.13 -11.26 -9.55
C ASN A 189 10.78 -11.35 -8.82
N ARG A 190 10.06 -10.23 -8.67
CA ARG A 190 8.73 -10.20 -8.07
C ARG A 190 7.66 -10.37 -9.14
N ASN A 191 6.84 -11.40 -9.01
CA ASN A 191 5.64 -11.54 -9.84
C ASN A 191 4.61 -10.45 -9.45
N LEU A 192 4.16 -9.63 -10.40
CA LEU A 192 3.23 -8.51 -10.13
C LEU A 192 1.79 -8.97 -9.84
N GLN A 193 1.45 -10.23 -10.11
CA GLN A 193 0.12 -10.79 -9.86
C GLN A 193 0.04 -11.50 -8.50
N THR A 194 1.02 -12.38 -8.21
CA THR A 194 1.06 -13.20 -6.99
C THR A 194 1.89 -12.60 -5.86
N PHE A 195 2.75 -11.63 -6.17
CA PHE A 195 3.77 -11.05 -5.29
C PHE A 195 4.86 -12.00 -4.82
N ASP A 196 4.89 -13.22 -5.35
CA ASP A 196 5.98 -14.16 -5.10
C ASP A 196 7.30 -13.61 -5.65
N ILE A 197 8.39 -13.93 -4.96
CA ILE A 197 9.73 -13.48 -5.32
C ILE A 197 10.63 -14.72 -5.45
N THR A 198 11.27 -14.88 -6.61
CA THR A 198 12.26 -15.92 -6.82
C THR A 198 13.38 -15.44 -7.75
N LEU A 199 14.63 -15.66 -7.36
CA LEU A 199 15.82 -15.34 -8.17
C LEU A 199 15.91 -16.19 -9.45
N GLU A 200 15.16 -17.28 -9.51
CA GLU A 200 15.03 -18.13 -10.69
C GLU A 200 14.48 -17.36 -11.90
N THR A 201 13.71 -16.29 -11.67
CA THR A 201 13.26 -15.40 -12.76
C THR A 201 14.45 -14.79 -13.48
N THR A 202 15.41 -14.23 -12.73
CA THR A 202 16.66 -13.72 -13.33
C THR A 202 17.47 -14.84 -13.97
N GLU A 203 17.60 -15.99 -13.32
CA GLU A 203 18.36 -17.13 -13.85
C GLU A 203 17.79 -17.66 -15.17
N GLY A 204 16.47 -17.65 -15.31
CA GLY A 204 15.80 -18.10 -16.54
C GLY A 204 15.85 -17.09 -17.68
N LEU A 205 15.85 -15.79 -17.40
CA LEU A 205 15.80 -14.75 -18.43
C LEU A 205 17.19 -14.22 -18.82
N ALA A 206 18.13 -14.14 -17.89
CA ALA A 206 19.47 -13.58 -18.18
C ALA A 206 20.19 -14.24 -19.36
N PRO A 207 20.16 -15.58 -19.54
CA PRO A 207 20.80 -16.23 -20.69
C PRO A 207 20.20 -15.83 -22.05
N LEU A 208 18.99 -15.26 -22.08
CA LEU A 208 18.30 -14.84 -23.30
C LEU A 208 18.65 -13.41 -23.71
N ILE A 209 19.34 -12.66 -22.86
CA ILE A 209 19.69 -11.26 -23.07
C ILE A 209 21.03 -11.19 -23.86
N PRO A 210 21.07 -10.41 -24.94
CA PRO A 210 22.32 -10.20 -25.71
C PRO A 210 23.45 -9.57 -24.87
N LYS A 211 24.68 -9.92 -25.16
CA LYS A 211 25.88 -9.48 -24.40
C LYS A 211 26.16 -7.97 -24.46
N ASP A 212 25.55 -7.26 -25.38
CA ASP A 212 25.66 -5.81 -25.53
C ASP A 212 24.68 -5.06 -24.57
N ARG A 213 23.92 -5.78 -23.78
CA ARG A 213 23.03 -5.27 -22.76
C ARG A 213 23.62 -5.47 -21.37
N ILE A 214 23.24 -4.59 -20.44
CA ILE A 214 23.53 -4.70 -19.03
C ILE A 214 22.31 -5.30 -18.35
N ILE A 215 22.50 -6.44 -17.68
CA ILE A 215 21.46 -7.15 -16.94
C ILE A 215 21.42 -6.60 -15.51
N ILE A 216 20.25 -6.13 -15.10
CA ILE A 216 19.97 -5.65 -13.73
C ILE A 216 18.98 -6.62 -13.10
N SER A 217 19.34 -7.24 -11.97
CA SER A 217 18.42 -8.06 -11.18
C SER A 217 17.78 -7.22 -10.09
N GLU A 218 16.44 -7.28 -10.02
CA GLU A 218 15.64 -6.47 -9.09
C GLU A 218 14.78 -7.38 -8.20
N SER A 219 14.59 -7.00 -6.94
CA SER A 219 13.82 -7.72 -5.92
C SER A 219 14.43 -9.06 -5.47
N GLY A 220 14.24 -9.40 -4.19
CA GLY A 220 14.62 -10.70 -3.63
C GLY A 220 16.10 -10.86 -3.27
N ILE A 221 16.93 -9.88 -3.53
CA ILE A 221 18.36 -9.88 -3.20
C ILE A 221 18.52 -9.40 -1.77
N THR A 222 19.15 -10.21 -0.91
CA THR A 222 19.28 -9.94 0.53
C THR A 222 20.69 -10.14 1.07
N THR A 223 21.53 -10.92 0.40
CA THR A 223 22.87 -11.30 0.85
C THR A 223 23.91 -11.10 -0.24
N HIS A 224 25.18 -11.06 0.15
CA HIS A 224 26.31 -11.07 -0.80
C HIS A 224 26.31 -12.33 -1.67
N ASP A 225 25.94 -13.48 -1.12
CA ASP A 225 25.88 -14.75 -1.85
C ASP A 225 24.85 -14.70 -2.99
N ASP A 226 23.75 -13.93 -2.83
CA ASP A 226 22.79 -13.71 -3.93
C ASP A 226 23.47 -12.98 -5.09
N LEU A 227 24.30 -11.95 -4.82
CA LEU A 227 25.06 -11.25 -5.84
C LEU A 227 26.03 -12.19 -6.56
N VAL A 228 26.76 -12.99 -5.78
CA VAL A 228 27.72 -13.98 -6.33
C VAL A 228 26.99 -15.05 -7.18
N ARG A 229 25.82 -15.52 -6.72
CA ARG A 229 24.96 -16.47 -7.43
C ARG A 229 24.57 -15.91 -8.82
N LEU A 230 24.02 -14.70 -8.83
CA LEU A 230 23.52 -14.07 -10.06
C LEU A 230 24.64 -13.58 -11.00
N SER A 231 25.80 -13.23 -10.46
CA SER A 231 26.97 -12.85 -11.27
C SER A 231 27.46 -14.01 -12.15
N LYS A 232 27.29 -15.27 -11.71
CA LYS A 232 27.68 -16.47 -12.49
C LYS A 232 26.93 -16.61 -13.82
N ILE A 233 25.76 -15.99 -13.91
CA ILE A 233 24.91 -15.99 -15.11
C ILE A 233 24.96 -14.66 -15.89
N GLY A 234 25.90 -13.77 -15.52
CA GLY A 234 26.15 -12.50 -16.21
C GLY A 234 25.36 -11.30 -15.67
N ALA A 235 24.55 -11.46 -14.61
CA ALA A 235 23.87 -10.34 -13.95
C ALA A 235 24.83 -9.73 -12.91
N ASN A 236 25.52 -8.65 -13.31
CA ASN A 236 26.50 -7.95 -12.46
C ASN A 236 26.02 -6.57 -11.96
N THR A 237 24.76 -6.26 -12.20
CA THR A 237 24.12 -5.04 -11.66
C THR A 237 22.86 -5.43 -10.89
N PHE A 238 22.66 -4.81 -9.75
CA PHE A 238 21.61 -5.17 -8.79
C PHE A 238 20.85 -3.93 -8.32
N LEU A 239 19.51 -3.97 -8.37
CA LEU A 239 18.66 -2.94 -7.77
C LEU A 239 18.11 -3.47 -6.46
N VAL A 240 18.54 -2.87 -5.34
CA VAL A 240 18.26 -3.34 -3.99
C VAL A 240 17.80 -2.18 -3.10
N GLY A 241 16.71 -2.39 -2.39
CA GLY A 241 16.14 -1.36 -1.49
C GLY A 241 15.76 -1.92 -0.12
N GLU A 242 14.73 -2.77 -0.07
CA GLU A 242 14.08 -3.15 1.20
C GLU A 242 15.05 -3.67 2.27
N CYS A 243 15.96 -4.58 1.92
CA CYS A 243 16.87 -5.17 2.89
C CYS A 243 17.88 -4.15 3.45
N LEU A 244 18.28 -3.15 2.66
CA LEU A 244 19.16 -2.06 3.10
C LEU A 244 18.41 -1.02 3.92
N MET A 245 17.22 -0.60 3.45
CA MET A 245 16.37 0.40 4.11
C MET A 245 15.92 0.00 5.52
N ARG A 246 15.83 -1.30 5.80
CA ARG A 246 15.46 -1.82 7.13
C ARG A 246 16.61 -1.84 8.13
N LYS A 247 17.83 -1.56 7.70
CA LYS A 247 19.00 -1.55 8.58
C LYS A 247 19.19 -0.18 9.23
N GLU A 248 19.59 -0.19 10.48
CA GLU A 248 19.89 1.04 11.22
C GLU A 248 21.08 1.79 10.58
N ASN A 249 22.17 1.07 10.33
CA ASN A 249 23.32 1.59 9.60
C ASN A 249 23.27 1.15 8.13
N VAL A 250 22.75 2.03 7.28
CA VAL A 250 22.58 1.78 5.84
C VAL A 250 23.89 1.73 5.09
N GLU A 251 24.87 2.56 5.45
CA GLU A 251 26.22 2.55 4.86
C GLU A 251 26.90 1.20 5.08
N GLN A 252 26.95 0.73 6.32
CA GLN A 252 27.54 -0.57 6.65
C GLN A 252 26.82 -1.71 5.95
N ALA A 253 25.48 -1.69 5.96
CA ALA A 253 24.69 -2.72 5.28
C ALA A 253 24.99 -2.78 3.78
N THR A 254 25.24 -1.63 3.15
CA THR A 254 25.63 -1.53 1.74
C THR A 254 27.01 -2.13 1.49
N ARG A 255 27.99 -1.86 2.34
CA ARG A 255 29.33 -2.45 2.27
C ARG A 255 29.31 -3.97 2.46
N VAL A 256 28.52 -4.45 3.43
CA VAL A 256 28.33 -5.90 3.67
C VAL A 256 27.70 -6.58 2.45
N LEU A 257 26.65 -6.01 1.89
CA LEU A 257 26.00 -6.56 0.69
C LEU A 257 26.98 -6.64 -0.49
N LEU A 258 27.83 -5.62 -0.66
CA LEU A 258 28.85 -5.59 -1.71
C LEU A 258 30.09 -6.45 -1.41
N GLY A 259 30.17 -7.14 -0.26
CA GLY A 259 31.28 -7.98 0.14
C GLY A 259 32.55 -7.18 0.52
N GLN A 260 32.39 -5.89 0.81
CA GLN A 260 33.52 -5.01 1.20
C GLN A 260 33.77 -5.04 2.71
N GLU A 261 32.83 -5.56 3.48
CA GLU A 261 32.88 -5.70 4.94
C GLU A 261 32.19 -7.00 5.35
N GLN A 262 32.68 -7.64 6.41
CA GLN A 262 32.00 -8.82 6.96
C GLN A 262 30.78 -8.39 7.77
N ALA A 263 29.71 -9.18 7.75
CA ALA A 263 28.59 -8.96 8.63
C ALA A 263 29.06 -9.02 10.10
N PRO A 264 28.62 -8.09 10.97
CA PRO A 264 29.00 -8.16 12.38
C PRO A 264 28.51 -9.50 12.96
N ASP A 265 29.44 -10.23 13.60
CA ASP A 265 29.14 -11.50 14.27
C ASP A 265 28.17 -11.25 15.43
N PHE A 266 26.91 -11.52 15.23
CA PHE A 266 25.85 -11.34 16.25
C PHE A 266 25.75 -12.52 17.24
N PHE A 267 26.58 -13.57 17.08
CA PHE A 267 26.67 -14.67 18.04
C PHE A 267 28.14 -14.93 18.40
N PRO A 268 28.57 -14.70 19.66
CA PRO A 268 29.77 -15.32 20.11
C PRO A 268 29.54 -16.85 20.05
N GLU A 269 30.43 -17.56 19.35
CA GLU A 269 30.46 -19.02 19.39
C GLU A 269 30.45 -19.46 20.85
N VAL A 270 29.38 -20.14 21.25
CA VAL A 270 29.37 -20.90 22.52
C VAL A 270 30.29 -22.08 22.28
N ASN A 271 31.58 -21.89 22.52
CA ASN A 271 32.53 -22.98 22.62
C ASN A 271 32.08 -23.91 23.76
N GLY A 272 31.56 -25.07 23.39
CA GLY A 272 31.25 -26.12 24.33
C GLY A 272 32.52 -26.60 25.03
N GLY A 273 32.51 -26.52 26.33
CA GLY A 273 33.52 -27.16 27.18
C GLY A 273 33.62 -26.53 28.55
N ASP A 274 32.88 -26.88 29.48
CA ASP A 274 33.23 -27.48 30.78
C ASP A 274 32.07 -27.37 31.77
N ALA A 275 31.61 -28.55 32.18
CA ALA A 275 30.61 -28.69 33.23
C ALA A 275 31.31 -28.50 34.59
N GLY A 276 30.87 -27.53 35.39
CA GLY A 276 31.09 -27.54 36.82
C GLY A 276 31.85 -26.36 37.40
N LYS A 277 31.07 -25.32 37.81
CA LYS A 277 31.24 -24.61 39.08
C LYS A 277 30.22 -23.45 39.15
N LYS A 278 29.36 -23.51 40.16
CA LYS A 278 28.48 -22.38 40.54
C LYS A 278 29.34 -21.18 40.97
N PRO A 279 29.03 -19.94 40.52
CA PRO A 279 29.57 -18.75 41.18
C PRO A 279 28.67 -18.34 42.35
N GLU A 280 29.36 -18.07 43.47
CA GLU A 280 28.85 -17.41 44.68
C GLU A 280 28.30 -16.02 44.38
N GLN A 281 27.23 -15.66 45.11
CA GLN A 281 26.68 -14.33 45.22
C GLN A 281 27.72 -13.37 45.80
N GLN A 282 28.07 -12.33 45.09
CA GLN A 282 28.70 -11.12 45.67
C GLN A 282 27.78 -9.91 45.48
N ALA A 283 27.59 -9.24 46.63
CA ALA A 283 26.71 -8.14 46.87
C ALA A 283 27.11 -6.85 46.10
N ALA A 284 26.10 -6.08 45.72
CA ALA A 284 26.23 -4.73 45.19
C ALA A 284 26.75 -3.72 46.24
N PRO A 285 27.57 -2.73 45.88
CA PRO A 285 27.72 -1.54 46.70
C PRO A 285 26.72 -0.46 46.33
N LYS A 286 26.06 0.05 47.35
CA LYS A 286 25.24 1.28 47.34
C LYS A 286 26.18 2.47 47.22
N THR A 287 25.87 3.47 46.37
CA THR A 287 26.23 4.85 46.61
C THR A 287 25.09 5.78 46.20
N GLU A 288 24.79 6.65 47.15
CA GLU A 288 23.76 7.69 47.13
C GLU A 288 24.24 8.95 46.40
N GLN A 289 23.20 9.72 46.01
CA GLN A 289 23.12 11.18 45.90
C GLN A 289 23.55 11.88 44.61
N GLY A 290 22.57 12.62 44.09
CA GLY A 290 22.77 13.79 43.27
C GLY A 290 21.55 14.13 42.39
N LEU A 291 20.51 14.74 43.01
CA LEU A 291 19.46 15.47 42.29
C LEU A 291 20.06 16.66 41.56
N ALA A 292 19.82 16.82 40.29
CA ALA A 292 19.77 18.11 39.63
C ALA A 292 18.71 18.08 38.54
N ASP A 293 17.68 18.85 38.80
CA ASP A 293 16.59 19.29 37.93
C ASP A 293 17.14 20.05 36.73
N HIS A 294 16.78 19.67 35.50
CA HIS A 294 16.70 20.59 34.37
C HIS A 294 15.57 20.17 33.44
N SER A 295 14.41 20.75 33.72
CA SER A 295 13.32 20.95 32.76
C SER A 295 13.73 22.05 31.80
N ASP A 296 13.92 21.75 30.52
CA ASP A 296 13.77 22.71 29.44
C ASP A 296 13.25 21.98 28.18
N ALA A 297 11.94 21.93 28.08
CA ALA A 297 11.23 21.63 26.85
C ALA A 297 11.10 22.94 26.07
N GLN A 298 11.93 23.16 25.06
CA GLN A 298 11.74 24.26 24.12
C GLN A 298 10.59 23.93 23.17
N SER A 299 9.50 24.67 23.33
CA SER A 299 8.39 24.77 22.38
C SER A 299 8.90 25.42 21.08
N ILE A 300 8.70 24.73 19.96
CA ILE A 300 8.96 25.27 18.62
C ILE A 300 7.87 26.30 18.32
N ASP A 301 8.29 27.55 18.12
CA ASP A 301 7.45 28.71 17.79
C ASP A 301 6.99 28.64 16.33
N GLU A 302 5.71 28.34 16.11
CA GLU A 302 5.06 28.27 14.78
C GLU A 302 5.09 29.62 14.02
N ASN A 303 5.36 30.71 14.70
CA ASN A 303 5.44 32.04 14.05
C ASN A 303 6.72 32.24 13.26
N LYS A 304 7.80 31.55 13.62
CA LYS A 304 9.09 31.65 12.91
C LYS A 304 9.09 30.93 11.56
N PHE A 305 8.30 29.86 11.44
CA PHE A 305 8.14 29.10 10.20
C PHE A 305 7.34 29.89 9.14
N ASN A 306 6.38 30.69 9.59
CA ASN A 306 5.56 31.51 8.69
C ASN A 306 6.25 32.80 8.20
N GLU A 307 7.27 33.29 8.89
CA GLU A 307 8.09 34.42 8.42
C GLU A 307 9.13 34.03 7.39
N GLU A 308 9.71 32.84 7.46
CA GLU A 308 10.64 32.33 6.44
C GLU A 308 9.96 32.02 5.10
N LEU A 309 8.69 31.65 5.11
CA LEU A 309 7.90 31.49 3.88
C LEU A 309 7.55 32.81 3.19
N LYS A 310 7.53 33.94 3.92
CA LYS A 310 7.31 35.27 3.34
C LYS A 310 8.57 35.91 2.78
N GLN A 311 9.76 35.50 3.21
CA GLN A 311 11.02 36.04 2.70
C GLN A 311 11.47 35.41 1.37
N THR A 312 11.00 34.21 1.03
CA THR A 312 11.31 33.57 -0.26
C THR A 312 10.44 34.00 -1.43
N SER A 313 9.34 34.73 -1.16
CA SER A 313 8.44 35.26 -2.22
C SER A 313 8.81 36.66 -2.72
N ASN A 314 9.81 37.34 -2.14
CA ASN A 314 10.19 38.71 -2.47
C ASN A 314 11.41 38.87 -3.39
N LEU A 315 11.85 37.80 -4.09
CA LEU A 315 12.98 37.84 -5.05
C LEU A 315 12.55 37.58 -6.50
N ALA A 316 11.35 37.98 -6.88
CA ALA A 316 10.99 38.14 -8.29
C ALA A 316 10.18 39.45 -8.39
N GLY A 317 10.83 40.49 -8.87
CA GLY A 317 10.21 41.77 -9.05
C GLY A 317 9.21 41.75 -10.20
N ALA A 318 8.09 42.44 -10.02
CA ALA A 318 7.50 43.42 -10.92
C ALA A 318 6.03 43.68 -10.55
N ASP A 319 5.73 44.92 -10.39
CA ASP A 319 4.51 45.67 -10.62
C ASP A 319 3.20 45.33 -9.89
N SER A 320 2.83 46.32 -9.12
CA SER A 320 1.60 46.54 -8.36
C SER A 320 0.31 46.27 -9.13
N VAL A 321 -0.51 45.32 -8.65
CA VAL A 321 -1.96 45.32 -8.78
C VAL A 321 -2.56 45.16 -7.40
N SER A 322 -3.53 46.01 -7.08
CA SER A 322 -4.05 46.24 -5.73
C SER A 322 -4.82 45.04 -5.14
N ALA A 323 -4.71 44.88 -3.82
CA ALA A 323 -5.22 43.79 -3.00
C ALA A 323 -6.77 43.68 -2.85
N SER A 324 -7.56 44.30 -3.75
CA SER A 324 -9.04 44.31 -3.68
C SER A 324 -9.75 43.30 -4.59
N ASP A 325 -9.06 42.70 -5.57
CA ASP A 325 -9.72 41.84 -6.56
C ASP A 325 -9.57 40.34 -6.36
N ASN A 326 -8.77 39.90 -5.38
CA ASN A 326 -8.51 38.47 -5.13
C ASN A 326 -9.50 37.77 -4.18
N ALA A 327 -10.51 38.48 -3.65
CA ALA A 327 -11.50 37.88 -2.74
C ALA A 327 -12.77 37.36 -3.45
N ASN A 328 -13.00 37.71 -4.73
CA ASN A 328 -14.23 37.34 -5.45
C ASN A 328 -14.09 36.17 -6.42
N ILE A 329 -12.88 35.68 -6.69
CA ILE A 329 -12.66 34.55 -7.62
C ILE A 329 -12.86 33.19 -6.92
N LYS A 330 -12.79 33.10 -5.58
CA LYS A 330 -12.89 31.83 -4.84
C LYS A 330 -14.29 31.29 -4.54
N ILE A 331 -15.35 32.06 -4.83
CA ILE A 331 -16.74 31.63 -4.55
C ILE A 331 -17.48 31.19 -5.82
N GLN A 332 -17.09 31.64 -7.00
CA GLN A 332 -17.70 31.21 -8.27
C GLN A 332 -17.13 29.89 -8.80
N ASP A 333 -15.87 29.56 -8.54
CA ASP A 333 -15.24 28.29 -9.00
C ASP A 333 -15.66 27.05 -8.21
N VAL A 334 -16.24 27.21 -7.02
CA VAL A 334 -16.77 26.08 -6.23
C VAL A 334 -18.21 25.73 -6.62
N GLN A 335 -18.93 26.66 -7.24
CA GLN A 335 -20.32 26.46 -7.67
C GLN A 335 -20.42 25.83 -9.07
N LEU A 336 -19.37 25.98 -9.91
CA LEU A 336 -19.29 25.36 -11.24
C LEU A 336 -18.92 23.86 -11.21
N LEU A 337 -18.41 23.34 -10.10
CA LEU A 337 -18.12 21.89 -9.94
C LEU A 337 -19.30 21.09 -9.38
N GLY A 338 -20.36 21.75 -8.89
CA GLY A 338 -21.56 21.11 -8.39
C GLY A 338 -22.56 20.75 -9.48
N ASP A 339 -22.72 21.59 -10.44
CA ASP A 339 -23.76 21.46 -11.48
C ASP A 339 -23.34 20.44 -12.59
N ASP A 340 -22.05 20.29 -12.86
CA ASP A 340 -21.53 19.31 -13.81
C ASP A 340 -21.56 17.87 -13.25
N PHE A 341 -21.54 17.71 -11.93
CA PHE A 341 -21.57 16.38 -11.31
C PHE A 341 -22.99 15.78 -11.25
N GLU A 342 -24.01 16.59 -11.01
CA GLU A 342 -25.41 16.14 -11.07
C GLU A 342 -25.85 15.83 -12.51
N SER A 343 -25.41 16.63 -13.49
CA SER A 343 -25.68 16.39 -14.91
C SER A 343 -25.03 15.09 -15.42
N ALA A 344 -23.82 14.75 -14.95
CA ALA A 344 -23.16 13.49 -15.29
C ALA A 344 -23.84 12.25 -14.67
N ILE A 345 -24.50 12.40 -13.52
CA ILE A 345 -25.27 11.33 -12.90
C ILE A 345 -26.60 11.12 -13.62
N GLU A 346 -27.26 12.17 -14.08
CA GLU A 346 -28.50 12.06 -14.88
C GLU A 346 -28.24 11.45 -16.26
N GLU A 347 -27.14 11.80 -16.95
CA GLU A 347 -26.75 11.17 -18.22
C GLU A 347 -26.39 9.67 -18.04
N LEU A 348 -25.71 9.30 -16.95
CA LEU A 348 -25.43 7.90 -16.65
C LEU A 348 -26.69 7.10 -16.31
N GLY A 349 -27.66 7.71 -15.65
CA GLY A 349 -29.00 7.15 -15.38
C GLY A 349 -29.84 6.96 -16.63
N ALA A 350 -29.75 7.86 -17.59
CA ALA A 350 -30.43 7.76 -18.90
C ALA A 350 -29.84 6.66 -19.79
N LEU A 351 -28.50 6.46 -19.75
CA LEU A 351 -27.84 5.38 -20.50
C LEU A 351 -28.15 3.98 -19.95
N ILE A 352 -28.42 3.84 -18.66
CA ILE A 352 -28.78 2.54 -18.04
C ILE A 352 -30.21 2.18 -18.34
N ASN A 353 -31.13 3.14 -18.55
CA ASN A 353 -32.53 2.91 -18.84
C ASN A 353 -32.89 2.78 -20.34
N SER A 354 -31.95 3.10 -21.25
CA SER A 354 -32.20 3.01 -22.71
C SER A 354 -31.81 1.65 -23.34
N GLY A 355 -31.37 0.67 -22.54
CA GLY A 355 -30.89 -0.64 -23.00
C GLY A 355 -31.89 -1.79 -22.96
N ALA A 356 -33.19 -1.54 -22.75
CA ALA A 356 -34.21 -2.60 -22.75
C ALA A 356 -35.43 -2.18 -23.56
N ASP A 357 -35.40 -2.35 -24.87
CA ASP A 357 -36.57 -2.74 -25.67
C ASP A 357 -36.21 -3.11 -27.12
N GLU A 358 -37.07 -3.99 -27.68
CA GLU A 358 -37.15 -4.51 -29.05
C GLU A 358 -36.32 -5.78 -29.36
N THR A 359 -36.84 -6.89 -29.77
CA THR A 359 -38.10 -7.39 -30.36
C THR A 359 -37.98 -8.90 -30.53
N SER A 360 -38.95 -9.73 -30.32
CA SER A 360 -39.88 -10.33 -31.29
C SER A 360 -40.61 -11.53 -30.71
N LYS A 361 -41.92 -11.50 -30.89
CA LYS A 361 -42.89 -12.60 -30.75
C LYS A 361 -43.06 -13.33 -32.10
N PRO A 362 -43.94 -14.37 -32.29
CA PRO A 362 -44.48 -15.41 -31.42
C PRO A 362 -44.55 -16.81 -32.12
N ALA A 363 -44.99 -17.89 -31.43
CA ALA A 363 -45.98 -18.86 -31.87
C ALA A 363 -46.04 -20.12 -30.99
N THR A 364 -47.24 -20.34 -30.38
CA THR A 364 -48.14 -21.49 -30.40
C THR A 364 -47.60 -22.84 -29.86
N ASP A 365 -48.25 -23.64 -29.08
CA ASP A 365 -49.62 -23.97 -28.72
C ASP A 365 -49.64 -24.93 -27.50
N VAL A 366 -50.73 -24.88 -26.77
CA VAL A 366 -51.33 -25.61 -25.66
C VAL A 366 -51.46 -27.15 -25.92
N PRO A 367 -51.74 -28.11 -24.94
CA PRO A 367 -52.68 -27.94 -23.84
C PRO A 367 -52.42 -28.67 -22.49
N HIS A 368 -53.20 -28.21 -21.53
CA HIS A 368 -53.68 -28.72 -20.24
C HIS A 368 -53.65 -30.21 -19.90
N SER A 369 -53.34 -30.53 -18.60
CA SER A 369 -54.31 -31.40 -17.85
C SER A 369 -54.13 -31.13 -16.33
N GLU A 370 -55.30 -30.94 -15.74
CA GLU A 370 -55.63 -30.79 -14.32
C GLU A 370 -55.31 -32.08 -13.51
N THR A 371 -55.10 -31.98 -12.25
CA THR A 371 -55.90 -32.65 -11.24
C THR A 371 -55.67 -32.08 -9.83
N LYS A 372 -56.78 -31.95 -9.15
CA LYS A 372 -57.09 -31.39 -7.84
C LYS A 372 -56.80 -32.33 -6.66
N GLN A 373 -56.73 -31.70 -5.47
CA GLN A 373 -57.18 -32.17 -4.13
C GLN A 373 -56.23 -33.10 -3.37
N ALA A 374 -55.94 -32.88 -2.07
CA ALA A 374 -56.87 -32.70 -0.97
C ALA A 374 -56.18 -32.10 0.26
N VAL A 375 -56.92 -31.28 0.99
CA VAL A 375 -56.71 -30.79 2.35
C VAL A 375 -56.99 -31.92 3.35
N SER A 376 -56.15 -32.09 4.39
CA SER A 376 -56.62 -32.62 5.68
C SER A 376 -55.65 -32.28 6.82
N SER A 377 -56.18 -31.54 7.75
CA SER A 377 -55.82 -31.30 9.13
C SER A 377 -55.33 -32.53 9.90
N VAL A 378 -54.45 -32.35 10.89
CA VAL A 378 -54.55 -32.86 12.26
C VAL A 378 -53.42 -32.32 13.17
N GLN A 379 -53.83 -31.53 14.12
CA GLN A 379 -53.50 -31.48 15.58
C GLN A 379 -52.10 -31.72 16.12
N GLU A 380 -51.78 -30.75 16.98
CA GLU A 380 -50.85 -30.72 18.13
C GLU A 380 -50.56 -32.06 18.77
N GLN A 381 -49.25 -32.29 19.02
CA GLN A 381 -48.81 -32.92 20.27
C GLN A 381 -47.48 -32.34 20.69
N ARG A 382 -47.48 -31.71 21.87
CA ARG A 382 -46.29 -31.30 22.63
C ARG A 382 -45.59 -32.56 23.12
N GLY A 383 -44.32 -32.63 22.84
CA GLY A 383 -43.41 -33.58 23.46
C GLY A 383 -42.06 -32.92 23.65
N ALA A 384 -41.79 -32.49 24.85
CA ALA A 384 -40.48 -32.04 25.28
C ALA A 384 -39.53 -33.23 25.22
N GLN A 385 -38.53 -33.18 24.35
CA GLN A 385 -37.35 -34.03 24.42
C GLN A 385 -36.17 -33.16 24.77
N GLU A 386 -35.63 -33.37 25.96
CA GLU A 386 -34.34 -32.90 26.41
C GLU A 386 -33.27 -33.41 25.43
N VAL A 387 -32.50 -32.50 24.85
CA VAL A 387 -31.31 -32.81 24.08
C VAL A 387 -30.16 -32.99 25.09
N PRO A 388 -29.46 -34.13 25.10
CA PRO A 388 -28.36 -34.33 26.02
C PRO A 388 -27.19 -33.41 25.68
N VAL A 389 -26.73 -32.67 26.69
CA VAL A 389 -25.49 -31.90 26.67
C VAL A 389 -24.33 -32.88 26.59
N VAL A 390 -23.76 -33.08 25.43
CA VAL A 390 -22.49 -33.82 25.28
C VAL A 390 -21.39 -32.82 25.66
N LYS A 391 -20.81 -32.99 26.85
CA LYS A 391 -19.52 -32.39 27.21
C LYS A 391 -18.43 -33.18 26.47
N ASP A 392 -17.93 -32.60 25.40
CA ASP A 392 -16.67 -33.03 24.78
C ASP A 392 -15.50 -32.27 25.46
N ASP A 393 -14.90 -32.89 26.45
CA ASP A 393 -13.60 -32.53 27.03
C ASP A 393 -12.45 -33.00 26.10
N MET A 394 -12.34 -32.40 24.92
CA MET A 394 -11.14 -32.45 24.10
C MET A 394 -10.51 -31.05 24.07
N PRO A 395 -9.20 -30.91 24.32
CA PRO A 395 -8.57 -29.59 24.23
C PRO A 395 -8.76 -29.04 22.81
N ALA A 396 -9.29 -27.84 22.70
CA ALA A 396 -9.58 -27.17 21.43
C ALA A 396 -8.28 -27.07 20.60
N LYS A 397 -8.19 -27.89 19.55
CA LYS A 397 -7.04 -27.90 18.65
C LYS A 397 -7.04 -26.59 17.85
N LEU A 398 -6.03 -25.75 18.07
CA LEU A 398 -5.88 -24.50 17.33
C LEU A 398 -5.74 -24.78 15.83
N SER A 399 -6.66 -24.30 15.03
CA SER A 399 -6.73 -24.59 13.58
C SER A 399 -5.63 -23.95 12.75
N HIS A 400 -4.96 -22.92 13.28
CA HIS A 400 -3.90 -22.18 12.60
C HIS A 400 -2.48 -22.52 13.10
N VAL A 401 -2.32 -23.64 13.81
CA VAL A 401 -1.03 -24.13 14.31
C VAL A 401 -0.84 -25.54 13.80
N ASN A 402 0.28 -25.82 13.12
CA ASN A 402 0.63 -27.16 12.65
C ASN A 402 1.18 -28.04 13.78
N ALA A 403 1.50 -29.30 13.47
CA ALA A 403 2.02 -30.26 14.45
C ALA A 403 3.38 -29.87 15.07
N SER A 404 4.12 -28.95 14.45
CA SER A 404 5.39 -28.39 14.94
C SER A 404 5.24 -27.09 15.72
N GLY A 405 4.01 -26.60 15.94
CA GLY A 405 3.75 -25.33 16.64
C GLY A 405 3.88 -24.08 15.77
N ALA A 406 4.14 -24.21 14.46
CA ALA A 406 4.25 -23.08 13.56
C ALA A 406 2.87 -22.64 13.04
N ALA A 407 2.68 -21.32 12.88
CA ALA A 407 1.47 -20.75 12.31
C ALA A 407 1.36 -21.12 10.83
N HIS A 408 0.16 -21.52 10.38
CA HIS A 408 -0.14 -21.80 8.98
C HIS A 408 -1.57 -21.40 8.62
N MET A 409 -1.78 -21.08 7.35
CA MET A 409 -3.11 -20.82 6.81
C MET A 409 -3.84 -22.17 6.61
N VAL A 410 -5.09 -22.25 7.04
CA VAL A 410 -5.90 -23.48 6.91
C VAL A 410 -6.19 -23.75 5.44
N ASP A 411 -5.89 -24.96 4.97
CA ASP A 411 -6.29 -25.39 3.64
C ASP A 411 -7.82 -25.57 3.53
N ILE A 412 -8.39 -24.88 2.57
CA ILE A 412 -9.84 -24.89 2.27
C ILE A 412 -10.16 -25.53 0.91
N SER A 413 -9.18 -26.13 0.23
CA SER A 413 -9.32 -26.64 -1.15
C SER A 413 -10.45 -27.65 -1.29
N GLU A 414 -10.61 -28.54 -0.33
CA GLU A 414 -11.64 -29.61 -0.32
C GLU A 414 -13.03 -29.14 0.17
N LYS A 415 -13.15 -27.89 0.66
CA LYS A 415 -14.45 -27.39 1.15
C LYS A 415 -15.33 -26.96 -0.01
N GLY A 416 -16.62 -27.33 0.04
CA GLY A 416 -17.62 -26.83 -0.91
C GLY A 416 -17.87 -25.34 -0.73
N VAL A 417 -18.22 -24.68 -1.83
CA VAL A 417 -18.71 -23.29 -1.81
C VAL A 417 -20.11 -23.28 -1.21
N THR A 418 -20.34 -22.44 -0.21
CA THR A 418 -21.64 -22.23 0.43
C THR A 418 -21.84 -20.75 0.70
N GLN A 419 -23.10 -20.29 0.72
CA GLN A 419 -23.40 -18.94 1.18
C GLN A 419 -23.09 -18.83 2.67
N ARG A 420 -22.39 -17.76 3.03
CA ARG A 420 -21.97 -17.47 4.40
C ARG A 420 -22.27 -16.02 4.72
N VAL A 421 -22.79 -15.81 5.92
CA VAL A 421 -23.08 -14.47 6.45
C VAL A 421 -22.47 -14.36 7.84
N ALA A 422 -21.86 -13.22 8.13
CA ALA A 422 -21.43 -12.87 9.47
C ALA A 422 -21.87 -11.45 9.82
N THR A 423 -22.29 -11.27 11.06
CA THR A 423 -22.65 -9.97 11.61
C THR A 423 -21.81 -9.71 12.87
N ALA A 424 -21.18 -8.54 12.92
CA ALA A 424 -20.42 -8.06 14.05
C ALA A 424 -20.96 -6.71 14.53
N GLU A 425 -20.64 -6.34 15.78
CA GLU A 425 -20.96 -5.04 16.34
C GLU A 425 -19.78 -4.45 17.11
N GLY A 426 -19.85 -3.15 17.39
CA GLY A 426 -18.95 -2.41 18.28
C GLY A 426 -19.60 -1.11 18.69
N PHE A 427 -19.15 -0.52 19.79
CA PHE A 427 -19.73 0.69 20.34
C PHE A 427 -18.69 1.79 20.50
N VAL A 428 -19.02 3.00 20.05
CA VAL A 428 -18.19 4.20 20.24
C VAL A 428 -18.87 5.09 21.27
N ALA A 429 -18.29 5.13 22.47
CA ALA A 429 -18.74 6.01 23.56
C ALA A 429 -18.27 7.44 23.33
N MET A 430 -19.15 8.41 23.56
CA MET A 430 -18.86 9.83 23.35
C MET A 430 -19.72 10.72 24.25
N GLN A 431 -19.38 12.01 24.32
CA GLN A 431 -20.21 13.00 25.03
C GLN A 431 -21.53 13.25 24.28
N PRO A 432 -22.63 13.58 24.99
CA PRO A 432 -23.92 13.87 24.36
C PRO A 432 -23.85 14.98 23.29
N GLU A 433 -23.03 15.99 23.51
CA GLU A 433 -22.82 17.11 22.60
C GLU A 433 -22.14 16.67 21.30
N THR A 434 -21.22 15.71 21.39
CA THR A 434 -20.54 15.11 20.24
C THR A 434 -21.53 14.30 19.41
N LEU A 435 -22.35 13.48 20.04
CA LEU A 435 -23.40 12.71 19.37
C LEU A 435 -24.39 13.65 18.64
N ALA A 436 -24.82 14.73 19.30
CA ALA A 436 -25.73 15.69 18.70
C ALA A 436 -25.13 16.37 17.46
N GLN A 437 -23.85 16.74 17.49
CA GLN A 437 -23.17 17.33 16.33
C GLN A 437 -23.03 16.35 15.16
N ILE A 438 -22.75 15.07 15.43
CA ILE A 438 -22.69 14.03 14.40
C ILE A 438 -24.07 13.84 13.76
N GLN A 439 -25.14 13.75 14.57
CA GLN A 439 -26.52 13.57 14.08
C GLN A 439 -27.01 14.76 13.24
N GLN A 440 -26.56 15.98 13.55
CA GLN A 440 -26.91 17.19 12.82
C GLN A 440 -26.01 17.44 11.59
N ASN A 441 -25.07 16.54 11.33
CA ASN A 441 -24.03 16.71 10.28
C ASN A 441 -23.27 18.04 10.40
N ALA A 442 -23.05 18.52 11.64
CA ALA A 442 -22.44 19.82 11.93
C ALA A 442 -20.91 19.75 12.12
N MET A 443 -20.29 18.65 11.76
CA MET A 443 -18.86 18.44 11.94
C MET A 443 -18.03 19.16 10.87
N LYS A 444 -16.97 19.85 11.30
CA LYS A 444 -16.06 20.55 10.37
C LYS A 444 -15.40 19.65 9.31
N LYS A 445 -15.25 18.36 9.59
CA LYS A 445 -14.66 17.35 8.69
C LYS A 445 -15.70 16.70 7.74
N GLY A 446 -16.95 17.14 7.74
CA GLY A 446 -18.03 16.60 6.92
C GLY A 446 -18.81 15.46 7.58
N ASP A 447 -19.55 14.69 6.79
CA ASP A 447 -20.42 13.61 7.25
C ASP A 447 -19.61 12.45 7.84
N VAL A 448 -19.65 12.33 9.17
CA VAL A 448 -18.92 11.32 9.95
C VAL A 448 -19.43 9.92 9.64
N LEU A 449 -20.74 9.72 9.60
CA LEU A 449 -21.33 8.39 9.44
C LEU A 449 -21.20 7.87 8.01
N ALA A 450 -21.37 8.73 7.00
CA ALA A 450 -21.12 8.36 5.60
C ALA A 450 -19.64 7.98 5.39
N THR A 451 -18.71 8.76 5.93
CA THR A 451 -17.28 8.47 5.84
C THR A 451 -16.91 7.17 6.55
N ALA A 452 -17.46 6.93 7.76
CA ALA A 452 -17.23 5.70 8.52
C ALA A 452 -17.81 4.47 7.82
N ARG A 453 -18.96 4.60 7.15
CA ARG A 453 -19.57 3.52 6.34
C ARG A 453 -18.66 3.13 5.19
N ILE A 454 -18.19 4.10 4.42
CA ILE A 454 -17.28 3.84 3.29
C ILE A 454 -15.98 3.20 3.80
N ALA A 455 -15.39 3.71 4.87
CA ALA A 455 -14.17 3.18 5.46
C ALA A 455 -14.35 1.72 5.92
N GLY A 456 -15.46 1.38 6.59
CA GLY A 456 -15.79 0.02 7.01
C GLY A 456 -15.96 -0.94 5.82
N ILE A 457 -16.67 -0.53 4.78
CA ILE A 457 -16.83 -1.31 3.54
C ILE A 457 -15.47 -1.54 2.86
N MET A 458 -14.63 -0.53 2.81
CA MET A 458 -13.28 -0.65 2.23
C MET A 458 -12.39 -1.58 3.05
N ALA A 459 -12.45 -1.50 4.37
CA ALA A 459 -11.69 -2.34 5.28
C ALA A 459 -12.10 -3.82 5.19
N CYS A 460 -13.40 -4.10 5.12
CA CYS A 460 -13.94 -5.44 4.85
C CYS A 460 -13.30 -6.08 3.61
N LYS A 461 -13.19 -5.33 2.51
CA LYS A 461 -12.57 -5.80 1.26
C LYS A 461 -11.05 -6.00 1.34
N LYS A 462 -10.42 -5.51 2.40
CA LYS A 462 -8.97 -5.58 2.65
C LYS A 462 -8.60 -6.43 3.86
N THR A 463 -9.52 -7.23 4.38
CA THR A 463 -9.29 -8.03 5.59
C THR A 463 -8.09 -8.96 5.44
N SER A 464 -7.93 -9.64 4.31
CA SER A 464 -6.78 -10.50 4.04
C SER A 464 -5.44 -9.73 3.97
N ASP A 465 -5.46 -8.44 3.67
CA ASP A 465 -4.27 -7.59 3.67
C ASP A 465 -3.88 -7.16 5.10
N LEU A 466 -4.83 -7.19 6.04
CA LEU A 466 -4.66 -6.74 7.43
C LEU A 466 -4.41 -7.91 8.39
N ILE A 467 -5.05 -9.06 8.13
CA ILE A 467 -5.00 -10.25 9.01
C ILE A 467 -4.23 -11.36 8.30
N PRO A 468 -3.00 -11.69 8.75
CA PRO A 468 -2.03 -12.49 7.99
C PRO A 468 -2.49 -13.88 7.55
N LEU A 469 -3.37 -14.54 8.33
CA LEU A 469 -3.83 -15.91 8.04
C LEU A 469 -5.25 -15.96 7.47
N CYS A 470 -5.83 -14.82 7.09
CA CYS A 470 -7.12 -14.75 6.42
C CYS A 470 -6.99 -14.99 4.91
N HIS A 471 -7.91 -15.76 4.35
CA HIS A 471 -8.00 -15.96 2.91
C HIS A 471 -8.59 -14.72 2.22
N PRO A 472 -8.12 -14.34 1.03
CA PRO A 472 -8.79 -13.34 0.22
C PRO A 472 -10.15 -13.88 -0.25
N LEU A 473 -11.25 -13.19 0.09
CA LEU A 473 -12.60 -13.63 -0.20
C LEU A 473 -13.30 -12.68 -1.17
N PRO A 474 -14.02 -13.21 -2.18
CA PRO A 474 -14.86 -12.42 -3.08
C PRO A 474 -16.17 -12.04 -2.37
N VAL A 475 -16.11 -11.05 -1.48
CA VAL A 475 -17.27 -10.56 -0.72
C VAL A 475 -18.35 -10.09 -1.66
N THR A 476 -19.59 -10.62 -1.50
CA THR A 476 -20.73 -10.33 -2.36
C THR A 476 -21.65 -9.24 -1.81
N GLY A 477 -21.58 -8.96 -0.50
CA GLY A 477 -22.35 -7.89 0.13
C GLY A 477 -21.74 -7.43 1.44
N VAL A 478 -21.75 -6.11 1.68
CA VAL A 478 -21.34 -5.48 2.94
C VAL A 478 -22.36 -4.40 3.28
N GLU A 479 -22.92 -4.48 4.47
CA GLU A 479 -23.82 -3.49 5.04
C GLU A 479 -23.24 -3.00 6.36
N VAL A 480 -23.20 -1.68 6.56
CA VAL A 480 -22.69 -1.07 7.80
C VAL A 480 -23.69 -0.05 8.28
N ASP A 481 -24.26 -0.29 9.46
CA ASP A 481 -25.28 0.52 10.10
C ASP A 481 -24.78 1.20 11.35
N PHE A 482 -25.34 2.37 11.64
CA PHE A 482 -25.03 3.19 12.80
C PHE A 482 -26.31 3.53 13.55
N THR A 483 -26.36 3.17 14.83
CA THR A 483 -27.50 3.46 15.70
C THR A 483 -27.03 4.36 16.83
N PRO A 484 -27.53 5.61 16.93
CA PRO A 484 -27.31 6.46 18.08
C PRO A 484 -27.94 5.84 19.34
N VAL A 485 -27.20 5.86 20.44
CA VAL A 485 -27.63 5.34 21.76
C VAL A 485 -27.39 6.41 22.80
N THR A 486 -28.34 6.60 23.72
CA THR A 486 -28.26 7.58 24.81
C THR A 486 -28.19 6.93 26.19
N GLU A 487 -28.69 5.71 26.33
CA GLU A 487 -28.69 4.94 27.60
C GLU A 487 -28.29 3.47 27.30
N PRO A 488 -27.62 2.79 28.22
CA PRO A 488 -27.05 3.26 29.49
C PRO A 488 -25.80 4.15 29.30
N GLN A 489 -25.23 4.21 28.11
CA GLN A 489 -24.09 5.04 27.77
C GLN A 489 -24.31 5.74 26.42
N THR A 490 -24.02 7.04 26.36
CA THR A 490 -24.15 7.82 25.12
C THR A 490 -23.08 7.43 24.11
N GLY A 491 -23.51 7.22 22.88
CA GLY A 491 -22.59 6.86 21.80
C GLY A 491 -23.27 6.39 20.51
N ILE A 492 -22.50 5.68 19.70
CA ILE A 492 -22.97 5.10 18.43
C ILE A 492 -22.66 3.60 18.44
N LEU A 493 -23.71 2.79 18.30
CA LEU A 493 -23.59 1.37 18.00
C LEU A 493 -23.33 1.20 16.51
N VAL A 494 -22.24 0.54 16.19
CA VAL A 494 -21.82 0.19 14.83
C VAL A 494 -22.09 -1.28 14.59
N LYS A 495 -22.81 -1.62 13.53
CA LYS A 495 -23.10 -3.01 13.14
C LYS A 495 -22.71 -3.24 11.70
N ALA A 496 -21.99 -4.33 11.42
CA ALA A 496 -21.64 -4.70 10.06
C ALA A 496 -22.11 -6.12 9.74
N THR A 497 -22.75 -6.30 8.59
CA THR A 497 -23.17 -7.60 8.06
C THR A 497 -22.45 -7.83 6.73
N VAL A 498 -21.75 -8.96 6.63
CA VAL A 498 -20.98 -9.34 5.45
C VAL A 498 -21.47 -10.67 4.89
N LYS A 499 -21.57 -10.75 3.55
CA LYS A 499 -22.03 -11.94 2.80
C LYS A 499 -20.97 -12.36 1.79
N VAL A 500 -20.79 -13.69 1.65
CA VAL A 500 -19.93 -14.30 0.63
C VAL A 500 -20.47 -15.65 0.18
N ASP A 501 -20.26 -15.98 -1.08
CA ASP A 501 -20.33 -17.36 -1.58
C ASP A 501 -18.90 -17.92 -1.58
N GLY A 502 -18.56 -18.73 -0.57
CA GLY A 502 -17.16 -19.09 -0.33
C GLY A 502 -16.94 -20.38 0.44
N LYS A 503 -15.68 -20.79 0.53
CA LYS A 503 -15.20 -22.00 1.20
C LYS A 503 -14.88 -21.79 2.69
N THR A 504 -14.76 -20.52 3.13
CA THR A 504 -14.52 -20.15 4.54
C THR A 504 -15.46 -19.05 4.99
N GLY A 505 -15.56 -18.80 6.28
CA GLY A 505 -16.44 -17.78 6.87
C GLY A 505 -15.93 -16.36 6.64
N VAL A 506 -16.78 -15.37 6.91
CA VAL A 506 -16.53 -13.92 6.77
C VAL A 506 -16.56 -13.18 8.10
N GLU A 507 -16.27 -13.90 9.17
CA GLU A 507 -16.26 -13.34 10.53
C GLU A 507 -15.24 -12.20 10.67
N MET A 508 -14.04 -12.41 10.11
CA MET A 508 -12.97 -11.41 10.18
C MET A 508 -13.27 -10.18 9.34
N GLU A 509 -13.94 -10.35 8.21
CA GLU A 509 -14.41 -9.27 7.35
C GLU A 509 -15.42 -8.39 8.08
N ALA A 510 -16.36 -8.98 8.81
CA ALA A 510 -17.37 -8.25 9.60
C ALA A 510 -16.71 -7.51 10.79
N LEU A 511 -15.81 -8.16 11.53
CA LEU A 511 -15.08 -7.55 12.64
C LEU A 511 -14.18 -6.40 12.16
N THR A 512 -13.50 -6.56 11.04
CA THR A 512 -12.65 -5.52 10.45
C THR A 512 -13.48 -4.31 10.01
N ALA A 513 -14.65 -4.54 9.39
CA ALA A 513 -15.56 -3.46 8.99
C ALA A 513 -16.00 -2.62 10.20
N VAL A 514 -16.43 -3.26 11.30
CA VAL A 514 -16.81 -2.57 12.54
C VAL A 514 -15.65 -1.80 13.13
N SER A 515 -14.48 -2.44 13.27
CA SER A 515 -13.30 -1.82 13.90
C SER A 515 -12.87 -0.55 13.20
N VAL A 516 -12.80 -0.59 11.85
CA VAL A 516 -12.38 0.57 11.06
C VAL A 516 -13.47 1.65 11.02
N SER A 517 -14.75 1.29 11.05
CA SER A 517 -15.84 2.26 11.21
C SER A 517 -15.74 3.01 12.53
N CYS A 518 -15.51 2.30 13.66
CA CYS A 518 -15.31 2.90 14.97
C CYS A 518 -14.09 3.84 14.99
N LEU A 519 -12.96 3.41 14.42
CA LEU A 519 -11.75 4.23 14.31
C LEU A 519 -11.99 5.50 13.47
N THR A 520 -12.79 5.41 12.42
CA THR A 520 -13.10 6.55 11.54
C THR A 520 -14.00 7.57 12.28
N ILE A 521 -15.01 7.10 13.04
CA ILE A 521 -15.82 7.99 13.89
C ILE A 521 -14.89 8.72 14.87
N TYR A 522 -13.99 8.00 15.55
CA TYR A 522 -13.02 8.58 16.46
C TYR A 522 -12.14 9.64 15.77
N ASP A 523 -11.54 9.32 14.65
CA ASP A 523 -10.68 10.27 13.93
C ASP A 523 -11.41 11.55 13.53
N MET A 524 -12.64 11.42 13.05
CA MET A 524 -13.39 12.57 12.57
C MET A 524 -13.88 13.46 13.72
N ALA A 525 -14.18 12.92 14.88
CA ALA A 525 -14.73 13.66 16.03
C ALA A 525 -13.72 14.01 17.12
N LYS A 526 -12.49 13.44 17.13
CA LYS A 526 -11.47 13.65 18.18
C LYS A 526 -11.07 15.10 18.42
N ALA A 527 -11.30 16.01 17.47
CA ALA A 527 -11.01 17.43 17.65
C ALA A 527 -11.93 18.10 18.67
N ILE A 528 -13.15 17.59 18.85
CA ILE A 528 -14.15 18.11 19.81
C ILE A 528 -14.29 17.22 21.05
N ASP A 529 -14.09 15.92 20.92
CA ASP A 529 -14.18 14.96 22.02
C ASP A 529 -12.99 14.00 22.00
N LYS A 530 -11.96 14.31 22.80
CA LYS A 530 -10.79 13.45 22.96
C LYS A 530 -11.02 12.26 23.90
N GLY A 531 -12.12 12.32 24.66
CA GLY A 531 -12.48 11.29 25.65
C GLY A 531 -13.23 10.10 25.05
N MET A 532 -13.54 10.13 23.75
CA MET A 532 -14.18 9.00 23.08
C MET A 532 -13.37 7.72 23.23
N SER A 533 -14.07 6.62 23.40
CA SER A 533 -13.49 5.27 23.36
C SER A 533 -14.38 4.36 22.53
N PHE A 534 -13.81 3.29 21.99
CA PHE A 534 -14.63 2.25 21.38
C PHE A 534 -14.31 0.90 22.00
N SER A 535 -15.37 0.09 22.17
CA SER A 535 -15.32 -1.17 22.88
C SER A 535 -16.36 -2.14 22.34
N GLY A 536 -16.45 -3.33 22.92
CA GLY A 536 -17.48 -4.31 22.58
C GLY A 536 -17.44 -4.82 21.13
N VAL A 537 -16.29 -4.73 20.45
CA VAL A 537 -16.14 -5.30 19.11
C VAL A 537 -16.23 -6.82 19.22
N ARG A 538 -17.34 -7.38 18.71
CA ARG A 538 -17.60 -8.82 18.79
C ARG A 538 -18.41 -9.33 17.61
N LEU A 539 -18.34 -10.64 17.39
CA LEU A 539 -19.19 -11.33 16.45
C LEU A 539 -20.55 -11.61 17.10
N LEU A 540 -21.64 -11.20 16.46
CA LEU A 540 -23.01 -11.47 16.92
C LEU A 540 -23.54 -12.78 16.39
N GLU A 541 -23.41 -12.97 15.08
CA GLU A 541 -23.96 -14.14 14.40
C GLU A 541 -23.08 -14.52 13.21
N LYS A 542 -22.99 -15.81 12.95
CA LYS A 542 -22.54 -16.32 11.65
C LYS A 542 -23.37 -17.48 11.22
N THR A 543 -23.58 -17.60 9.91
CA THR A 543 -24.32 -18.70 9.28
C THR A 543 -23.54 -19.29 8.11
N GLY A 544 -23.83 -20.56 7.81
CA GLY A 544 -23.23 -21.29 6.70
C GLY A 544 -21.99 -22.11 7.07
N GLY A 545 -21.67 -23.08 6.18
CA GLY A 545 -20.56 -24.01 6.36
C GLY A 545 -20.83 -25.18 7.31
N LYS A 546 -19.80 -26.01 7.55
CA LYS A 546 -19.91 -27.25 8.36
C LYS A 546 -20.20 -27.00 9.83
N SER A 547 -19.81 -25.83 10.37
CA SER A 547 -19.97 -25.48 11.79
C SER A 547 -21.36 -24.99 12.17
N GLY A 548 -22.30 -24.91 11.19
CA GLY A 548 -23.65 -24.45 11.45
C GLY A 548 -23.74 -22.96 11.79
N THR A 549 -24.82 -22.59 12.51
CA THR A 549 -25.07 -21.22 12.95
C THR A 549 -24.47 -20.99 14.34
N TYR A 550 -23.70 -19.94 14.47
CA TYR A 550 -23.26 -19.39 15.75
C TYR A 550 -24.08 -18.12 16.05
N ARG A 551 -24.53 -17.97 17.28
CA ARG A 551 -25.08 -16.74 17.83
C ARG A 551 -24.41 -16.46 19.17
N ALA A 552 -23.95 -15.21 19.34
CA ALA A 552 -23.46 -14.78 20.63
C ALA A 552 -24.61 -14.84 21.63
N THR A 553 -24.39 -15.48 22.76
CA THR A 553 -25.29 -15.32 23.91
C THR A 553 -25.12 -13.90 24.43
N ASP A 554 -26.23 -13.19 24.64
CA ASP A 554 -26.19 -11.91 25.35
C ASP A 554 -25.44 -12.13 26.65
N ALA A 555 -24.34 -11.39 26.83
CA ALA A 555 -23.66 -11.41 28.13
C ALA A 555 -24.70 -10.92 29.14
N ALA A 556 -25.14 -11.82 30.01
CA ALA A 556 -25.95 -11.46 31.15
C ALA A 556 -25.22 -10.38 31.94
N GLU A 557 -25.97 -9.35 32.30
CA GLU A 557 -25.73 -8.13 33.06
C GLU A 557 -24.48 -8.05 33.97
#